data_2995fe2b97c1a6cec2bc606815467627
#
_entry.id   2995fe2b97c1a6cec2bc606815467627
#
_cell.length_a   1.000
_cell.length_b   1.000
_cell.length_c   1.000
_cell.angle_alpha   90.00
_cell.angle_beta   90.00
_cell.angle_gamma   90.00
#
_symmetry.space_group_name_H-M   'P 1'
#
loop_
_entity.id
_entity.type
_entity.pdbx_description
1 polymer ?
#
loop_
_entity_poly.entity_id
_entity_poly.type
_entity_poly.pdbx_seq_one_letter_code
_entity_poly.pdbx_strand_id
1 'polypeptide(L)'
;MSNMLQTKTAEEILSTVFKPKEFIIDGLLTQGLYVLAGAQKVRKSWMAMDICLSIATGVPVLGRGTIQGTALYLCLEDNYQRLQRRLFQMNAEPVENLHFALAADKIGAGLEEQIEAFKKEHSDLKIVVVDVMQIVRSNVESSYGSDYAELIALKQLAYHLNICILLIHHMRKAKDDNPFNMMTGSTGIGGATDGNFALKETKCGSGKAIMYC
;
A
#
# COMPACT_ATOMS: atom_id res chain seq x y z
N MET A 1 -3.71 -2.35 36.21
CA MET A 1 -3.38 -3.63 35.55
C MET A 1 -1.90 -3.63 35.28
N SER A 2 -1.18 -4.67 35.65
CA SER A 2 0.29 -4.75 35.56
C SER A 2 0.73 -4.61 34.10
N ASN A 3 1.51 -3.59 33.81
CA ASN A 3 2.09 -3.30 32.48
C ASN A 3 3.35 -4.16 32.26
N MET A 4 3.23 -5.49 32.40
CA MET A 4 4.35 -6.42 32.20
C MET A 4 4.59 -6.64 30.70
N LEU A 5 5.87 -6.63 30.31
CA LEU A 5 6.27 -6.98 28.94
C LEU A 5 5.88 -8.43 28.63
N GLN A 6 5.25 -8.65 27.48
CA GLN A 6 5.06 -9.99 26.94
C GLN A 6 6.37 -10.42 26.27
N THR A 7 7.03 -11.40 26.86
CA THR A 7 8.32 -11.89 26.37
C THR A 7 8.22 -13.36 25.98
N LYS A 8 9.05 -13.76 25.04
CA LYS A 8 9.33 -15.17 24.71
C LYS A 8 10.83 -15.42 24.80
N THR A 9 11.20 -16.59 25.28
CA THR A 9 12.60 -17.00 25.27
C THR A 9 13.06 -17.37 23.87
N ALA A 10 14.37 -17.40 23.65
CA ALA A 10 14.93 -17.88 22.38
C ALA A 10 14.54 -19.35 22.09
N GLU A 11 14.45 -20.19 23.12
CA GLU A 11 14.01 -21.58 23.01
C GLU A 11 12.55 -21.67 22.52
N GLU A 12 11.64 -20.89 23.11
CA GLU A 12 10.24 -20.82 22.68
C GLU A 12 10.12 -20.35 21.22
N ILE A 13 10.94 -19.36 20.82
CA ILE A 13 10.94 -18.86 19.43
C ILE A 13 11.45 -19.94 18.46
N LEU A 14 12.54 -20.60 18.78
CA LEU A 14 13.15 -21.64 17.94
C LEU A 14 12.28 -22.90 17.83
N SER A 15 11.52 -23.24 18.87
CA SER A 15 10.59 -24.39 18.88
C SER A 15 9.22 -24.08 18.28
N THR A 16 8.89 -22.78 18.05
CA THR A 16 7.60 -22.39 17.47
C THR A 16 7.64 -22.54 15.94
N VAL A 17 6.69 -23.32 15.41
CA VAL A 17 6.48 -23.41 13.96
C VAL A 17 5.70 -22.17 13.50
N PHE A 18 6.39 -21.18 12.93
CA PHE A 18 5.77 -20.03 12.31
C PHE A 18 5.29 -20.38 10.90
N LYS A 19 4.07 -19.96 10.55
CA LYS A 19 3.61 -20.04 9.18
C LYS A 19 4.47 -19.09 8.30
N PRO A 20 4.97 -19.54 7.14
CA PRO A 20 5.64 -18.64 6.20
C PRO A 20 4.73 -17.48 5.81
N LYS A 21 5.32 -16.30 5.58
CA LYS A 21 4.57 -15.18 5.02
C LYS A 21 4.09 -15.56 3.62
N GLU A 22 2.80 -15.43 3.40
CA GLU A 22 2.18 -15.67 2.11
C GLU A 22 2.43 -14.47 1.20
N PHE A 23 2.92 -14.71 -0.02
CA PHE A 23 3.03 -13.66 -1.02
C PHE A 23 1.65 -13.36 -1.61
N ILE A 24 1.24 -12.10 -1.57
CA ILE A 24 0.06 -11.59 -2.25
C ILE A 24 0.36 -11.39 -3.74
N ILE A 25 1.59 -10.95 -4.04
CA ILE A 25 2.20 -10.98 -5.38
C ILE A 25 3.56 -11.63 -5.23
N ASP A 26 3.81 -12.72 -5.96
CA ASP A 26 4.99 -13.56 -5.84
C ASP A 26 6.30 -12.78 -5.86
N GLY A 27 7.08 -12.91 -4.79
CA GLY A 27 8.37 -12.25 -4.62
C GLY A 27 8.33 -10.73 -4.62
N LEU A 28 7.14 -10.10 -4.47
CA LEU A 28 6.99 -8.65 -4.50
C LEU A 28 6.25 -8.10 -3.28
N LEU A 29 5.05 -8.58 -2.99
CA LEU A 29 4.21 -8.10 -1.89
C LEU A 29 3.79 -9.24 -0.98
N THR A 30 3.95 -9.03 0.33
CA THR A 30 3.40 -9.87 1.40
C THR A 30 2.46 -9.03 2.26
N GLN A 31 1.94 -9.58 3.34
CA GLN A 31 1.34 -8.77 4.40
C GLN A 31 2.34 -7.74 4.93
N GLY A 32 1.90 -6.53 5.21
CA GLY A 32 2.73 -5.44 5.71
C GLY A 32 2.40 -4.10 5.07
N LEU A 33 3.24 -3.11 5.35
CA LEU A 33 3.10 -1.75 4.87
C LEU A 33 4.14 -1.43 3.79
N TYR A 34 3.67 -1.00 2.63
CA TYR A 34 4.50 -0.68 1.47
C TYR A 34 4.22 0.73 0.94
N VAL A 35 5.21 1.33 0.30
CA VAL A 35 5.06 2.62 -0.40
C VAL A 35 5.41 2.46 -1.87
N LEU A 36 4.54 2.97 -2.75
CA LEU A 36 4.80 3.18 -4.16
C LEU A 36 4.95 4.67 -4.44
N ALA A 37 6.18 5.13 -4.52
CA ALA A 37 6.53 6.51 -4.77
C ALA A 37 6.83 6.79 -6.25
N GLY A 38 6.65 8.02 -6.69
CA GLY A 38 7.01 8.44 -8.03
C GLY A 38 6.54 9.86 -8.34
N ALA A 39 7.10 10.46 -9.39
CA ALA A 39 6.70 11.77 -9.86
C ALA A 39 5.21 11.81 -10.24
N GLN A 40 4.64 13.01 -10.32
CA GLN A 40 3.28 13.16 -10.86
C GLN A 40 3.21 12.62 -12.29
N LYS A 41 2.07 12.03 -12.68
CA LYS A 41 1.79 11.51 -14.03
C LYS A 41 2.64 10.30 -14.47
N VAL A 42 3.47 9.71 -13.60
CA VAL A 42 4.23 8.48 -13.90
C VAL A 42 3.36 7.20 -13.87
N ARG A 43 2.03 7.37 -13.74
CA ARG A 43 1.02 6.30 -13.77
C ARG A 43 0.99 5.38 -12.54
N LYS A 44 1.37 5.86 -11.37
CA LYS A 44 1.26 5.10 -10.09
C LYS A 44 -0.15 4.56 -9.84
N SER A 45 -1.17 5.42 -9.97
CA SER A 45 -2.58 5.04 -9.77
C SER A 45 -3.06 3.97 -10.77
N TRP A 46 -2.54 3.96 -12.00
CA TRP A 46 -2.84 2.92 -12.98
C TRP A 46 -2.23 1.59 -12.57
N MET A 47 -0.97 1.59 -12.15
CA MET A 47 -0.30 0.40 -11.65
C MET A 47 -0.96 -0.15 -10.38
N ALA A 48 -1.34 0.73 -9.45
CA ALA A 48 -2.03 0.33 -8.24
C ALA A 48 -3.42 -0.27 -8.52
N MET A 49 -4.15 0.29 -9.50
CA MET A 49 -5.44 -0.26 -9.94
C MET A 49 -5.27 -1.62 -10.62
N ASP A 50 -4.24 -1.80 -11.45
CA ASP A 50 -3.89 -3.07 -12.08
C ASP A 50 -3.57 -4.16 -11.05
N ILE A 51 -2.79 -3.80 -10.03
CA ILE A 51 -2.51 -4.68 -8.89
C ILE A 51 -3.81 -5.11 -8.18
N CYS A 52 -4.69 -4.15 -7.86
CA CYS A 52 -5.96 -4.46 -7.20
C CYS A 52 -6.86 -5.35 -8.08
N LEU A 53 -6.99 -5.04 -9.36
CA LEU A 53 -7.77 -5.83 -10.30
C LEU A 53 -7.22 -7.26 -10.43
N SER A 54 -5.90 -7.39 -10.52
CA SER A 54 -5.23 -8.70 -10.60
C SER A 54 -5.43 -9.55 -9.34
N ILE A 55 -5.37 -8.94 -8.16
CA ILE A 55 -5.66 -9.63 -6.90
C ILE A 55 -7.15 -10.02 -6.83
N ALA A 56 -8.05 -9.14 -7.23
CA ALA A 56 -9.48 -9.43 -7.21
C ALA A 56 -9.87 -10.58 -8.17
N THR A 57 -9.16 -10.73 -9.28
CA THR A 57 -9.42 -11.76 -10.29
C THR A 57 -8.51 -12.98 -10.19
N GLY A 58 -7.41 -12.91 -9.43
CA GLY A 58 -6.41 -13.98 -9.33
C GLY A 58 -5.50 -14.10 -10.56
N VAL A 59 -5.48 -13.09 -11.44
CA VAL A 59 -4.62 -13.10 -12.63
C VAL A 59 -3.23 -12.55 -12.33
N PRO A 60 -2.16 -13.01 -13.02
CA PRO A 60 -0.82 -12.48 -12.80
C PRO A 60 -0.71 -10.98 -13.10
N VAL A 61 0.12 -10.27 -12.32
CA VAL A 61 0.48 -8.86 -12.53
C VAL A 61 2.01 -8.72 -12.57
N LEU A 62 2.52 -7.86 -13.45
CA LEU A 62 3.97 -7.65 -13.62
C LEU A 62 4.75 -8.95 -13.90
N GLY A 63 4.12 -9.94 -14.54
CA GLY A 63 4.69 -11.26 -14.81
C GLY A 63 4.81 -12.17 -13.58
N ARG A 64 4.12 -11.87 -12.48
CA ARG A 64 4.15 -12.59 -11.20
C ARG A 64 2.76 -13.11 -10.84
N GLY A 65 2.69 -14.29 -10.23
CA GLY A 65 1.44 -14.84 -9.71
C GLY A 65 0.86 -13.97 -8.60
N THR A 66 -0.47 -14.01 -8.44
CA THR A 66 -1.19 -13.33 -7.37
C THR A 66 -2.07 -14.31 -6.61
N ILE A 67 -2.33 -14.01 -5.34
CA ILE A 67 -3.38 -14.70 -4.58
C ILE A 67 -4.68 -13.95 -4.78
N GLN A 68 -5.72 -14.68 -5.20
CA GLN A 68 -7.05 -14.09 -5.33
C GLN A 68 -7.64 -13.73 -3.97
N GLY A 69 -8.33 -12.59 -3.90
CA GLY A 69 -9.06 -12.13 -2.73
C GLY A 69 -9.59 -10.72 -2.93
N THR A 70 -10.20 -10.16 -1.90
CA THR A 70 -10.77 -8.82 -1.95
C THR A 70 -9.66 -7.75 -1.94
N ALA A 71 -9.84 -6.72 -2.76
CA ALA A 71 -9.02 -5.52 -2.81
C ALA A 71 -9.85 -4.27 -2.52
N LEU A 72 -9.37 -3.42 -1.63
CA LEU A 72 -9.95 -2.11 -1.33
C LEU A 72 -9.04 -1.00 -1.86
N TYR A 73 -9.59 -0.12 -2.71
CA TYR A 73 -8.86 1.00 -3.28
C TYR A 73 -9.47 2.33 -2.77
N LEU A 74 -8.76 3.01 -1.90
CA LEU A 74 -9.11 4.36 -1.43
C LEU A 74 -8.58 5.39 -2.44
N CYS A 75 -9.44 5.82 -3.37
CA CYS A 75 -9.11 6.72 -4.48
C CYS A 75 -9.49 8.16 -4.14
N LEU A 76 -8.73 8.77 -3.24
CA LEU A 76 -9.09 10.01 -2.54
C LEU A 76 -8.94 11.29 -3.37
N GLU A 77 -8.25 11.23 -4.52
CA GLU A 77 -8.11 12.34 -5.48
C GLU A 77 -8.95 12.14 -6.74
N ASP A 78 -9.87 11.15 -6.74
CA ASP A 78 -10.58 10.74 -7.95
C ASP A 78 -12.11 10.85 -7.81
N ASN A 79 -12.83 10.45 -8.85
CA ASN A 79 -14.28 10.31 -8.85
C ASN A 79 -14.69 9.04 -9.63
N TYR A 80 -15.92 8.56 -9.42
CA TYR A 80 -16.40 7.32 -10.03
C TYR A 80 -16.40 7.34 -11.56
N GLN A 81 -16.66 8.50 -12.20
CA GLN A 81 -16.61 8.59 -13.66
C GLN A 81 -15.20 8.34 -14.22
N ARG A 82 -14.19 8.87 -13.52
CA ARG A 82 -12.79 8.69 -13.91
C ARG A 82 -12.31 7.27 -13.64
N LEU A 83 -12.74 6.67 -12.52
CA LEU A 83 -12.48 5.25 -12.22
C LEU A 83 -13.11 4.33 -13.27
N GLN A 84 -14.38 4.54 -13.60
CA GLN A 84 -15.07 3.78 -14.64
C GLN A 84 -14.34 3.86 -15.98
N ARG A 85 -13.94 5.07 -16.40
CA ARG A 85 -13.14 5.25 -17.63
C ARG A 85 -11.83 4.47 -17.61
N ARG A 86 -11.12 4.45 -16.46
CA ARG A 86 -9.87 3.68 -16.32
C ARG A 86 -10.13 2.19 -16.42
N LEU A 87 -11.15 1.67 -15.75
CA LEU A 87 -11.52 0.27 -15.82
C LEU A 87 -11.83 -0.15 -17.26
N PHE A 88 -12.60 0.65 -18.01
CA PHE A 88 -12.84 0.39 -19.44
C PHE A 88 -11.55 0.41 -20.27
N GLN A 89 -10.64 1.35 -20.00
CA GLN A 89 -9.35 1.42 -20.72
C GLN A 89 -8.41 0.24 -20.37
N MET A 90 -8.60 -0.40 -19.22
CA MET A 90 -7.90 -1.62 -18.82
C MET A 90 -8.59 -2.89 -19.35
N ASN A 91 -9.72 -2.77 -20.06
CA ASN A 91 -10.58 -3.88 -20.43
C ASN A 91 -10.95 -4.77 -19.24
N ALA A 92 -11.22 -4.14 -18.10
CA ALA A 92 -11.57 -4.86 -16.89
C ALA A 92 -12.94 -5.51 -17.04
N GLU A 93 -13.02 -6.81 -16.78
CA GLU A 93 -14.28 -7.51 -16.62
C GLU A 93 -14.94 -7.13 -15.28
N PRO A 94 -16.27 -7.21 -15.18
CA PRO A 94 -16.96 -6.99 -13.91
C PRO A 94 -16.46 -7.96 -12.82
N VAL A 95 -16.05 -7.41 -11.70
CA VAL A 95 -15.54 -8.17 -10.55
C VAL A 95 -16.11 -7.63 -9.25
N GLU A 96 -16.60 -8.51 -8.39
CA GLU A 96 -17.23 -8.14 -7.11
C GLU A 96 -16.20 -7.87 -6.01
N ASN A 97 -15.00 -8.46 -6.11
CA ASN A 97 -13.97 -8.38 -5.08
C ASN A 97 -13.07 -7.12 -5.15
N LEU A 98 -13.38 -6.17 -6.04
CA LEU A 98 -12.66 -4.89 -6.13
C LEU A 98 -13.57 -3.74 -5.71
N HIS A 99 -13.27 -3.15 -4.55
CA HIS A 99 -14.05 -2.07 -3.97
C HIS A 99 -13.32 -0.74 -4.03
N PHE A 100 -14.08 0.35 -4.22
CA PHE A 100 -13.56 1.71 -4.29
C PHE A 100 -14.23 2.61 -3.27
N ALA A 101 -13.43 3.43 -2.57
CA ALA A 101 -13.94 4.51 -1.72
C ALA A 101 -13.30 5.84 -2.13
N LEU A 102 -14.11 6.91 -2.18
CA LEU A 102 -13.67 8.27 -2.56
C LEU A 102 -13.32 9.13 -1.34
N ALA A 103 -13.59 8.64 -0.15
CA ALA A 103 -13.29 9.32 1.11
C ALA A 103 -12.84 8.29 2.14
N ALA A 104 -11.98 8.73 3.03
CA ALA A 104 -11.53 7.98 4.20
C ALA A 104 -11.15 8.97 5.30
N ASP A 105 -11.19 8.51 6.53
CA ASP A 105 -10.73 9.27 7.68
C ASP A 105 -9.19 9.37 7.72
N LYS A 106 -8.66 10.10 8.70
CA LYS A 106 -7.21 10.27 8.86
C LYS A 106 -6.61 9.11 9.64
N ILE A 107 -5.32 8.89 9.45
CA ILE A 107 -4.51 7.97 10.26
C ILE A 107 -4.58 8.42 11.72
N GLY A 108 -4.90 7.49 12.63
CA GLY A 108 -5.09 7.76 14.05
C GLY A 108 -6.38 8.53 14.39
N ALA A 109 -7.29 8.69 13.43
CA ALA A 109 -8.58 9.38 13.62
C ALA A 109 -9.72 8.75 12.80
N GLY A 110 -9.72 7.41 12.68
CA GLY A 110 -10.83 6.64 12.10
C GLY A 110 -10.45 5.74 10.92
N LEU A 111 -9.35 5.97 10.22
CA LEU A 111 -8.94 5.16 9.06
C LEU A 111 -8.72 3.70 9.44
N GLU A 112 -8.08 3.45 10.56
CA GLU A 112 -7.78 2.11 11.05
C GLU A 112 -9.07 1.33 11.32
N GLU A 113 -10.02 1.96 12.00
CA GLU A 113 -11.34 1.38 12.32
C GLU A 113 -12.16 1.12 11.06
N GLN A 114 -12.07 1.99 10.05
CA GLN A 114 -12.72 1.80 8.75
C GLN A 114 -12.16 0.58 8.02
N ILE A 115 -10.85 0.40 8.02
CA ILE A 115 -10.19 -0.77 7.41
C ILE A 115 -10.54 -2.05 8.19
N GLU A 116 -10.57 -2.01 9.52
CA GLU A 116 -10.97 -3.14 10.36
C GLU A 116 -12.43 -3.55 10.11
N ALA A 117 -13.33 -2.58 10.03
CA ALA A 117 -14.75 -2.82 9.74
C ALA A 117 -14.90 -3.47 8.36
N PHE A 118 -14.22 -2.94 7.34
CA PHE A 118 -14.22 -3.51 6.00
C PHE A 118 -13.66 -4.94 5.97
N LYS A 119 -12.57 -5.21 6.72
CA LYS A 119 -12.00 -6.56 6.83
C LYS A 119 -12.95 -7.55 7.51
N LYS A 120 -13.77 -7.10 8.45
CA LYS A 120 -14.80 -7.97 9.09
C LYS A 120 -15.89 -8.37 8.11
N GLU A 121 -16.28 -7.48 7.20
CA GLU A 121 -17.26 -7.75 6.14
C GLU A 121 -16.67 -8.60 5.00
N HIS A 122 -15.38 -8.39 4.69
CA HIS A 122 -14.63 -9.06 3.62
C HIS A 122 -13.45 -9.84 4.21
N SER A 123 -13.71 -11.02 4.76
CA SER A 123 -12.69 -11.83 5.46
C SER A 123 -11.49 -12.23 4.60
N ASP A 124 -11.65 -12.25 3.27
CA ASP A 124 -10.64 -12.54 2.26
C ASP A 124 -9.89 -11.30 1.76
N LEU A 125 -10.08 -10.11 2.39
CA LEU A 125 -9.33 -8.89 2.06
C LEU A 125 -7.82 -9.16 2.08
N LYS A 126 -7.14 -8.90 0.95
CA LYS A 126 -5.70 -9.10 0.77
C LYS A 126 -4.92 -7.79 0.72
N ILE A 127 -5.50 -6.76 0.10
CA ILE A 127 -4.82 -5.48 -0.10
C ILE A 127 -5.73 -4.28 0.14
N VAL A 128 -5.17 -3.26 0.75
CA VAL A 128 -5.73 -1.90 0.81
C VAL A 128 -4.75 -0.96 0.13
N VAL A 129 -5.20 -0.26 -0.90
CA VAL A 129 -4.42 0.80 -1.56
C VAL A 129 -4.93 2.15 -1.09
N VAL A 130 -4.03 3.04 -0.70
CA VAL A 130 -4.33 4.43 -0.33
C VAL A 130 -3.74 5.38 -1.37
N ASP A 131 -4.57 5.95 -2.22
CA ASP A 131 -4.17 6.87 -3.30
C ASP A 131 -4.85 8.24 -3.09
N VAL A 132 -4.21 9.16 -2.45
CA VAL A 132 -2.79 9.30 -2.11
C VAL A 132 -2.63 9.41 -0.58
N MET A 133 -1.53 8.87 -0.07
CA MET A 133 -1.18 8.89 1.36
C MET A 133 -1.32 10.29 1.99
N GLN A 134 -0.97 11.35 1.28
CA GLN A 134 -1.01 12.71 1.79
C GLN A 134 -2.38 13.15 2.31
N ILE A 135 -3.46 12.61 1.75
CA ILE A 135 -4.84 12.97 2.14
C ILE A 135 -5.21 12.35 3.48
N VAL A 136 -4.74 11.16 3.80
CA VAL A 136 -5.06 10.47 5.07
C VAL A 136 -4.12 10.84 6.21
N ARG A 137 -3.06 11.61 5.98
CA ARG A 137 -2.16 12.06 7.03
C ARG A 137 -2.84 13.06 7.97
N SER A 138 -2.63 12.87 9.27
CA SER A 138 -3.12 13.77 10.31
C SER A 138 -2.21 14.98 10.51
N ASN A 139 -0.88 14.77 10.40
CA ASN A 139 0.11 15.83 10.62
C ASN A 139 0.45 16.55 9.31
N VAL A 140 0.28 17.89 9.33
CA VAL A 140 0.63 18.77 8.22
C VAL A 140 2.13 19.06 8.21
N GLU A 141 2.76 19.14 9.38
CA GLU A 141 4.19 19.34 9.54
C GLU A 141 4.92 17.99 9.53
N SER A 142 5.66 17.77 8.44
CA SER A 142 6.45 16.55 8.28
C SER A 142 7.72 16.63 9.13
N SER A 143 7.79 15.76 10.14
CA SER A 143 9.02 15.49 10.88
C SER A 143 9.30 14.00 10.88
N TYR A 144 10.56 13.59 11.10
CA TYR A 144 10.91 12.17 11.19
C TYR A 144 10.03 11.42 12.19
N GLY A 145 9.86 11.98 13.39
CA GLY A 145 9.10 11.32 14.47
C GLY A 145 7.61 11.21 14.17
N SER A 146 6.99 12.26 13.62
CA SER A 146 5.55 12.24 13.28
C SER A 146 5.26 11.30 12.11
N ASP A 147 6.07 11.35 11.06
CA ASP A 147 5.93 10.48 9.89
C ASP A 147 6.10 9.01 10.27
N TYR A 148 7.11 8.71 11.10
CA TYR A 148 7.36 7.36 11.58
C TYR A 148 6.22 6.82 12.46
N ALA A 149 5.72 7.63 13.41
CA ALA A 149 4.67 7.21 14.33
C ALA A 149 3.34 6.90 13.62
N GLU A 150 2.92 7.76 12.66
CA GLU A 150 1.71 7.51 11.85
C GLU A 150 1.82 6.19 11.07
N LEU A 151 2.96 5.94 10.43
CA LEU A 151 3.11 4.76 9.60
C LEU A 151 3.27 3.46 10.40
N ILE A 152 3.82 3.52 11.60
CA ILE A 152 3.88 2.35 12.49
C ILE A 152 2.49 1.86 12.87
N ALA A 153 1.51 2.76 13.08
CA ALA A 153 0.13 2.37 13.37
C ALA A 153 -0.48 1.56 12.20
N LEU A 154 -0.33 2.06 10.97
CA LEU A 154 -0.78 1.33 9.77
C LEU A 154 -0.02 0.01 9.56
N LYS A 155 1.28 -0.03 9.87
CA LYS A 155 2.07 -1.26 9.78
C LYS A 155 1.56 -2.31 10.76
N GLN A 156 1.30 -1.92 12.01
CA GLN A 156 0.74 -2.81 13.02
C GLN A 156 -0.64 -3.33 12.61
N LEU A 157 -1.49 -2.45 12.06
CA LEU A 157 -2.78 -2.84 11.51
C LEU A 157 -2.64 -3.87 10.38
N ALA A 158 -1.73 -3.64 9.43
CA ALA A 158 -1.48 -4.56 8.32
C ALA A 158 -1.09 -5.96 8.81
N TYR A 159 -0.22 -6.04 9.82
CA TYR A 159 0.15 -7.30 10.44
C TYR A 159 -0.99 -7.96 11.22
N HIS A 160 -1.75 -7.16 12.01
CA HIS A 160 -2.87 -7.65 12.78
C HIS A 160 -3.96 -8.27 11.89
N LEU A 161 -4.29 -7.58 10.80
CA LEU A 161 -5.31 -8.02 9.85
C LEU A 161 -4.80 -9.02 8.79
N ASN A 162 -3.50 -9.29 8.76
CA ASN A 162 -2.83 -10.12 7.76
C ASN A 162 -3.11 -9.66 6.32
N ILE A 163 -2.94 -8.36 6.06
CA ILE A 163 -3.16 -7.71 4.76
C ILE A 163 -1.92 -6.94 4.30
N CYS A 164 -1.87 -6.61 3.01
CA CYS A 164 -0.97 -5.60 2.48
C CYS A 164 -1.65 -4.22 2.52
N ILE A 165 -0.95 -3.20 3.00
CA ILE A 165 -1.35 -1.79 2.81
C ILE A 165 -0.32 -1.15 1.90
N LEU A 166 -0.76 -0.68 0.72
CA LEU A 166 0.08 -0.02 -0.27
C LEU A 166 -0.26 1.47 -0.34
N LEU A 167 0.68 2.31 0.08
CA LEU A 167 0.54 3.76 0.08
C LEU A 167 1.10 4.36 -1.21
N ILE A 168 0.29 5.08 -1.95
CA ILE A 168 0.75 5.85 -3.11
C ILE A 168 1.29 7.20 -2.61
N HIS A 169 2.53 7.52 -2.99
CA HIS A 169 3.22 8.72 -2.52
C HIS A 169 3.85 9.51 -3.66
N HIS A 170 3.93 10.84 -3.49
CA HIS A 170 4.57 11.72 -4.46
C HIS A 170 6.06 11.89 -4.17
N MET A 171 6.86 12.01 -5.23
CA MET A 171 8.25 12.42 -5.13
C MET A 171 8.36 13.93 -5.32
N ARG A 172 9.32 14.56 -4.62
CA ARG A 172 9.73 15.95 -4.89
C ARG A 172 10.43 16.04 -6.23
N LYS A 173 10.41 17.24 -6.84
CA LYS A 173 11.05 17.53 -8.13
C LYS A 173 12.59 17.67 -8.02
N ALA A 174 13.22 17.19 -6.96
CA ALA A 174 14.68 17.17 -6.84
C ALA A 174 15.26 16.15 -7.82
N LYS A 175 16.48 16.41 -8.31
CA LYS A 175 17.25 15.42 -9.06
C LYS A 175 18.17 14.70 -8.07
N ASP A 176 18.05 13.41 -7.98
CA ASP A 176 18.92 12.54 -7.21
C ASP A 176 19.11 11.24 -8.00
N ASP A 177 20.30 10.68 -7.96
CA ASP A 177 20.59 9.41 -8.63
C ASP A 177 19.85 8.25 -7.94
N ASN A 178 19.71 8.32 -6.61
CA ASN A 178 18.91 7.39 -5.85
C ASN A 178 17.44 7.87 -5.80
N PRO A 179 16.51 7.19 -6.46
CA PRO A 179 15.10 7.59 -6.50
C PRO A 179 14.43 7.62 -5.13
N PHE A 180 14.92 6.86 -4.15
CA PHE A 180 14.36 6.87 -2.80
C PHE A 180 14.64 8.17 -2.03
N ASN A 181 15.74 8.86 -2.34
CA ASN A 181 16.04 10.19 -1.76
C ASN A 181 15.06 11.29 -2.25
N MET A 182 14.31 11.00 -3.32
CA MET A 182 13.32 11.94 -3.88
C MET A 182 11.93 11.79 -3.24
N MET A 183 11.72 10.81 -2.36
CA MET A 183 10.44 10.66 -1.66
C MET A 183 10.16 11.92 -0.83
N THR A 184 8.93 12.47 -0.98
CA THR A 184 8.52 13.67 -0.24
C THR A 184 8.29 13.28 1.23
N GLY A 185 8.81 14.07 2.16
CA GLY A 185 8.75 13.79 3.58
C GLY A 185 10.11 13.46 4.16
N SER A 186 10.12 12.94 5.37
CA SER A 186 11.34 12.55 6.07
C SER A 186 11.80 11.14 5.67
N THR A 187 13.04 10.80 6.01
CA THR A 187 13.53 9.43 5.95
C THR A 187 12.74 8.46 6.83
N GLY A 188 11.88 8.98 7.72
CA GLY A 188 10.96 8.20 8.55
C GLY A 188 9.95 7.37 7.76
N ILE A 189 9.53 7.85 6.58
CA ILE A 189 8.61 7.09 5.72
C ILE A 189 9.26 5.77 5.27
N GLY A 190 10.48 5.84 4.71
CA GLY A 190 11.19 4.66 4.26
C GLY A 190 11.55 3.68 5.37
N GLY A 191 11.84 4.20 6.58
CA GLY A 191 12.20 3.38 7.74
C GLY A 191 11.02 2.67 8.41
N ALA A 192 9.81 3.21 8.29
CA ALA A 192 8.60 2.64 8.90
C ALA A 192 7.97 1.50 8.09
N THR A 193 8.29 1.38 6.80
CA THR A 193 7.65 0.44 5.86
C THR A 193 8.42 -0.88 5.73
N ASP A 194 7.75 -1.92 5.22
CA ASP A 194 8.36 -3.24 4.95
C ASP A 194 9.02 -3.27 3.57
N GLY A 195 8.61 -2.38 2.67
CA GLY A 195 9.24 -2.21 1.37
C GLY A 195 8.85 -0.90 0.71
N ASN A 196 9.77 -0.39 -0.10
CA ASN A 196 9.59 0.86 -0.82
C ASN A 196 9.82 0.61 -2.31
N PHE A 197 8.88 1.07 -3.12
CA PHE A 197 8.97 1.04 -4.57
C PHE A 197 9.04 2.47 -5.11
N ALA A 198 9.92 2.69 -6.08
CA ALA A 198 10.07 3.97 -6.73
C ALA A 198 9.85 3.83 -8.24
N LEU A 199 8.84 4.52 -8.79
CA LEU A 199 8.61 4.58 -10.23
C LEU A 199 9.30 5.80 -10.84
N LYS A 200 10.20 5.55 -11.78
CA LYS A 200 10.91 6.58 -12.54
C LYS A 200 10.65 6.37 -14.03
N GLU A 201 10.17 7.41 -14.73
CA GLU A 201 10.00 7.35 -16.19
C GLU A 201 11.37 7.27 -16.86
N THR A 202 11.53 6.38 -17.84
CA THR A 202 12.82 6.17 -18.54
C THR A 202 13.21 7.39 -19.37
N LYS A 203 12.21 8.02 -20.04
CA LYS A 203 12.32 9.22 -20.83
C LYS A 203 10.98 9.94 -20.78
N CYS A 204 11.01 11.25 -20.63
CA CYS A 204 9.79 12.06 -20.57
C CYS A 204 8.87 11.78 -21.76
N GLY A 205 7.61 11.42 -21.47
CA GLY A 205 6.60 11.10 -22.47
C GLY A 205 6.74 9.73 -23.16
N SER A 206 7.70 8.88 -22.73
CA SER A 206 7.89 7.55 -23.33
C SER A 206 6.80 6.55 -22.98
N GLY A 207 6.03 6.79 -21.93
CA GLY A 207 5.08 5.84 -21.37
C GLY A 207 5.70 4.62 -20.71
N LYS A 208 7.05 4.56 -20.61
CA LYS A 208 7.81 3.49 -19.98
C LYS A 208 8.40 3.98 -18.66
N ALA A 209 8.28 3.16 -17.61
CA ALA A 209 8.86 3.44 -16.31
C ALA A 209 9.65 2.23 -15.81
N ILE A 210 10.65 2.49 -14.97
CA ILE A 210 11.38 1.48 -14.21
C ILE A 210 10.88 1.56 -12.78
N MET A 211 10.59 0.41 -12.20
CA MET A 211 10.32 0.27 -10.77
C MET A 211 11.61 -0.19 -10.08
N TYR A 212 12.03 0.60 -9.11
CA TYR A 212 13.12 0.29 -8.19
C TYR A 212 12.52 -0.24 -6.89
N CYS A 213 13.18 -1.23 -6.28
CA CYS A 213 12.81 -1.82 -4.99
C CYS A 213 14.08 -2.14 -4.17
#